data_fedce89a9cfb1ebeb27d37e6e968ed7e
#
_entry.id   fedce89a9cfb1ebeb27d37e6e968ed7e
#
_cell.length_a   1.000
_cell.length_b   1.000
_cell.length_c   1.000
_cell.angle_alpha   90.00
_cell.angle_beta   90.00
_cell.angle_gamma   90.00
#
_symmetry.space_group_name_H-M   'P 1'
#
loop_
_entity.id
_entity.type
_entity.pdbx_description
1 polymer ?
#
loop_
_entity_poly.entity_id
_entity_poly.type
_entity_poly.pdbx_seq_one_letter_code
_entity_poly.pdbx_strand_id
1 'polypeptide(L)'
;MSTPLPLRRRVALALTALGFLLSALFAAATIAVTEDYEHVLASEILRGQAEDYGLRLSNGLPAQLPKTHRLSGYVQADVPAHYARFPPGVHEDADNDSVHVGVFDTSAGRLYFTIDLSDIEALEVHLSWVLAGVVIVGTLLAGLLGWH
;
A
#
# COMPACT_ATOMS: atom_id res chain seq x y z
N MET A 1 -36.03 -13.78 35.23
CA MET A 1 -34.96 -13.33 36.15
C MET A 1 -33.67 -13.97 35.70
N SER A 2 -32.75 -13.21 35.08
CA SER A 2 -31.48 -13.72 34.60
C SER A 2 -30.52 -13.84 35.78
N THR A 3 -30.07 -15.05 36.08
CA THR A 3 -29.03 -15.30 37.11
C THR A 3 -27.76 -14.53 36.72
N PRO A 4 -27.22 -13.71 37.63
CA PRO A 4 -25.98 -12.95 37.31
C PRO A 4 -24.83 -13.92 37.07
N LEU A 5 -24.12 -13.72 35.98
CA LEU A 5 -22.90 -14.49 35.63
C LEU A 5 -21.89 -14.41 36.78
N PRO A 6 -21.24 -15.53 37.16
CA PRO A 6 -20.24 -15.54 38.22
C PRO A 6 -19.10 -14.58 37.87
N LEU A 7 -18.53 -13.92 38.88
CA LEU A 7 -17.52 -12.87 38.75
C LEU A 7 -16.36 -13.30 37.81
N ARG A 8 -15.89 -14.54 37.92
CA ARG A 8 -14.85 -15.14 37.08
C ARG A 8 -15.19 -15.05 35.58
N ARG A 9 -16.43 -15.38 35.20
CA ARG A 9 -16.86 -15.32 33.80
C ARG A 9 -16.95 -13.88 33.28
N ARG A 10 -17.37 -12.95 34.14
CA ARG A 10 -17.41 -11.52 33.77
C ARG A 10 -16.01 -10.98 33.51
N VAL A 11 -15.04 -11.32 34.35
CA VAL A 11 -13.63 -10.90 34.18
C VAL A 11 -13.04 -11.53 32.92
N ALA A 12 -13.25 -12.83 32.72
CA ALA A 12 -12.77 -13.52 31.50
C ALA A 12 -13.33 -12.90 30.23
N LEU A 13 -14.65 -12.63 30.18
CA LEU A 13 -15.29 -11.97 29.03
C LEU A 13 -14.74 -10.56 28.80
N ALA A 14 -14.54 -9.78 29.87
CA ALA A 14 -14.00 -8.43 29.76
C ALA A 14 -12.56 -8.43 29.20
N LEU A 15 -11.71 -9.34 29.71
CA LEU A 15 -10.33 -9.47 29.22
C LEU A 15 -10.27 -9.96 27.78
N THR A 16 -11.11 -10.92 27.40
CA THR A 16 -11.20 -11.41 26.02
C THR A 16 -11.69 -10.31 25.08
N ALA A 17 -12.71 -9.56 25.47
CA ALA A 17 -13.23 -8.44 24.68
C ALA A 17 -12.19 -7.33 24.54
N LEU A 18 -11.46 -7.00 25.61
CA LEU A 18 -10.38 -6.02 25.56
C LEU A 18 -9.25 -6.47 24.65
N GLY A 19 -8.81 -7.73 24.75
CA GLY A 19 -7.79 -8.32 23.90
C GLY A 19 -8.18 -8.29 22.42
N PHE A 20 -9.43 -8.67 22.12
CA PHE A 20 -9.97 -8.59 20.76
C PHE A 20 -9.97 -7.15 20.22
N LEU A 21 -10.47 -6.20 21.04
CA LEU A 21 -10.54 -4.79 20.63
C LEU A 21 -9.16 -4.19 20.34
N LEU A 22 -8.18 -4.47 21.21
CA LEU A 22 -6.79 -4.01 21.01
C LEU A 22 -6.17 -4.63 19.77
N SER A 23 -6.37 -5.92 19.55
CA SER A 23 -5.84 -6.61 18.37
C SER A 23 -6.49 -6.12 17.07
N ALA A 24 -7.80 -5.89 17.08
CA ALA A 24 -8.52 -5.35 15.93
C ALA A 24 -8.08 -3.90 15.62
N LEU A 25 -7.87 -3.08 16.66
CA LEU A 25 -7.37 -1.72 16.50
C LEU A 25 -5.94 -1.71 15.92
N PHE A 26 -5.08 -2.59 16.41
CA PHE A 26 -3.72 -2.73 15.89
C PHE A 26 -3.72 -3.17 14.43
N ALA A 27 -4.54 -4.17 14.08
CA ALA A 27 -4.67 -4.63 12.70
C ALA A 27 -5.16 -3.51 11.77
N ALA A 28 -6.19 -2.77 12.18
CA ALA A 28 -6.71 -1.63 11.40
C ALA A 28 -5.67 -0.51 11.23
N ALA A 29 -4.92 -0.19 12.29
CA ALA A 29 -3.84 0.80 12.22
C ALA A 29 -2.71 0.35 11.28
N THR A 30 -2.37 -0.94 11.28
CA THR A 30 -1.34 -1.48 10.37
C THR A 30 -1.78 -1.33 8.92
N ILE A 31 -3.01 -1.73 8.58
CA ILE A 31 -3.53 -1.61 7.21
C ILE A 31 -3.50 -0.14 6.76
N ALA A 32 -4.03 0.78 7.56
CA ALA A 32 -4.06 2.20 7.21
C ALA A 32 -2.66 2.80 6.98
N VAL A 33 -1.66 2.39 7.77
CA VAL A 33 -0.26 2.84 7.58
C VAL A 33 0.33 2.27 6.29
N THR A 34 -0.02 1.05 5.92
CA THR A 34 0.53 0.41 4.73
C THR A 34 0.02 1.07 3.44
N GLU A 35 -1.27 1.39 3.35
CA GLU A 35 -1.86 2.13 2.21
C GLU A 35 -1.18 3.50 2.00
N ASP A 36 -0.99 4.29 3.07
CA ASP A 36 -0.29 5.57 3.00
C ASP A 36 1.17 5.41 2.53
N TYR A 37 1.83 4.33 2.96
CA TYR A 37 3.24 4.08 2.64
C TYR A 37 3.45 3.72 1.17
N GLU A 38 2.52 2.98 0.57
CA GLU A 38 2.55 2.58 -0.83
C GLU A 38 2.54 3.81 -1.76
N HIS A 39 1.61 4.73 -1.53
CA HIS A 39 1.51 5.95 -2.33
C HIS A 39 2.76 6.84 -2.21
N VAL A 40 3.32 6.97 -1.01
CA VAL A 40 4.58 7.71 -0.78
C VAL A 40 5.73 7.03 -1.50
N LEU A 41 5.84 5.70 -1.41
CA LEU A 41 6.91 4.93 -2.05
C LEU A 41 6.83 5.04 -3.58
N ALA A 42 5.66 4.85 -4.17
CA ALA A 42 5.43 5.01 -5.59
C ALA A 42 5.85 6.41 -6.06
N SER A 43 5.43 7.46 -5.34
CA SER A 43 5.75 8.84 -5.68
C SER A 43 7.24 9.13 -5.64
N GLU A 44 7.96 8.61 -4.65
CA GLU A 44 9.41 8.79 -4.50
C GLU A 44 10.19 8.06 -5.59
N ILE A 45 9.81 6.82 -5.90
CA ILE A 45 10.45 6.05 -6.98
C ILE A 45 10.25 6.74 -8.33
N LEU A 46 9.01 7.13 -8.65
CA LEU A 46 8.70 7.76 -9.94
C LEU A 46 9.38 9.12 -10.10
N ARG A 47 9.42 9.92 -9.02
CA ARG A 47 10.14 11.20 -8.99
C ARG A 47 11.64 11.00 -9.17
N GLY A 48 12.25 10.05 -8.46
CA GLY A 48 13.66 9.72 -8.57
C GLY A 48 14.06 9.32 -10.00
N GLN A 49 13.20 8.58 -10.72
CA GLN A 49 13.42 8.25 -12.13
C GLN A 49 13.40 9.48 -13.03
N ALA A 50 12.49 10.40 -12.80
CA ALA A 50 12.40 11.65 -13.58
C ALA A 50 13.62 12.55 -13.34
N GLU A 51 14.07 12.65 -12.09
CA GLU A 51 15.25 13.41 -11.70
C GLU A 51 16.54 12.81 -12.29
N ASP A 52 16.74 11.49 -12.17
CA ASP A 52 17.91 10.81 -12.76
C ASP A 52 17.96 11.01 -14.28
N TYR A 53 16.84 10.85 -14.97
CA TYR A 53 16.75 11.10 -16.40
C TYR A 53 17.13 12.54 -16.76
N GLY A 54 16.58 13.52 -16.03
CA GLY A 54 16.87 14.94 -16.22
C GLY A 54 18.34 15.28 -15.96
N LEU A 55 18.93 14.73 -14.90
CA LEU A 55 20.35 14.91 -14.55
C LEU A 55 21.28 14.31 -15.60
N ARG A 56 20.99 13.12 -16.12
CA ARG A 56 21.78 12.51 -17.19
C ARG A 56 21.77 13.36 -18.45
N LEU A 57 20.59 13.82 -18.84
CA LEU A 57 20.41 14.63 -20.02
C LEU A 57 21.15 15.98 -19.91
N SER A 58 21.06 16.66 -18.78
CA SER A 58 21.74 17.94 -18.52
C SER A 58 23.26 17.83 -18.50
N ASN A 59 23.79 16.66 -18.12
CA ASN A 59 25.22 16.38 -18.10
C ASN A 59 25.74 15.78 -19.44
N GLY A 60 24.90 15.70 -20.48
CA GLY A 60 25.27 15.11 -21.76
C GLY A 60 25.54 13.60 -21.71
N LEU A 61 25.03 12.92 -20.68
CA LEU A 61 25.12 11.47 -20.53
C LEU A 61 23.98 10.77 -21.28
N PRO A 62 24.20 9.52 -21.72
CA PRO A 62 23.11 8.73 -22.28
C PRO A 62 21.97 8.58 -21.29
N ALA A 63 20.80 9.14 -21.60
CA ALA A 63 19.59 9.02 -20.83
C ALA A 63 18.66 8.02 -21.50
N GLN A 64 18.33 6.94 -20.81
CA GLN A 64 17.40 5.92 -21.28
C GLN A 64 16.23 5.82 -20.31
N LEU A 65 15.02 5.79 -20.86
CA LEU A 65 13.83 5.55 -20.08
C LEU A 65 13.75 4.06 -19.70
N PRO A 66 13.35 3.74 -18.48
CA PRO A 66 13.19 2.35 -18.08
C PRO A 66 12.10 1.67 -18.93
N LYS A 67 12.35 0.41 -19.30
CA LYS A 67 11.40 -0.47 -19.97
C LYS A 67 11.49 -1.85 -19.35
N THR A 68 10.96 -2.00 -18.15
CA THR A 68 10.85 -3.26 -17.43
C THR A 68 9.40 -3.67 -17.31
N HIS A 69 9.13 -4.87 -16.82
CA HIS A 69 7.76 -5.33 -16.59
C HIS A 69 7.03 -4.45 -15.55
N ARG A 70 7.75 -3.94 -14.56
CA ARG A 70 7.16 -3.18 -13.44
C ARG A 70 7.31 -1.68 -13.57
N LEU A 71 8.33 -1.19 -14.26
CA LEU A 71 8.63 0.22 -14.38
C LEU A 71 8.86 0.57 -15.85
N SER A 72 8.03 1.44 -16.38
CA SER A 72 8.16 1.92 -17.76
C SER A 72 8.17 3.43 -17.80
N GLY A 73 8.99 4.00 -18.69
CA GLY A 73 9.08 5.43 -18.92
C GLY A 73 8.72 5.77 -20.36
N TYR A 74 8.04 6.89 -20.54
CA TYR A 74 7.60 7.39 -21.84
C TYR A 74 7.88 8.88 -21.98
N VAL A 75 8.22 9.31 -23.18
CA VAL A 75 8.14 10.73 -23.57
C VAL A 75 6.72 11.03 -24.05
N GLN A 76 6.35 12.31 -24.09
CA GLN A 76 5.02 12.75 -24.48
C GLN A 76 4.56 12.21 -25.85
N ALA A 77 5.49 11.97 -26.79
CA ALA A 77 5.16 11.45 -28.12
C ALA A 77 4.77 9.95 -28.13
N ASP A 78 5.29 9.18 -27.18
CA ASP A 78 5.17 7.71 -27.16
C ASP A 78 4.27 7.20 -26.03
N VAL A 79 3.71 8.11 -25.22
CA VAL A 79 2.88 7.75 -24.08
C VAL A 79 1.54 7.15 -24.54
N PRO A 80 1.04 6.08 -23.91
CA PRO A 80 -0.31 5.56 -24.17
C PRO A 80 -1.38 6.64 -23.96
N ALA A 81 -2.39 6.68 -24.83
CA ALA A 81 -3.38 7.74 -24.86
C ALA A 81 -4.18 7.92 -23.55
N HIS A 82 -4.35 6.84 -22.77
CA HIS A 82 -5.02 6.89 -21.46
C HIS A 82 -4.17 7.60 -20.39
N TYR A 83 -2.83 7.46 -20.43
CA TYR A 83 -1.92 8.16 -19.53
C TYR A 83 -1.67 9.63 -19.92
N ALA A 84 -1.76 9.95 -21.21
CA ALA A 84 -1.54 11.31 -21.70
C ALA A 84 -2.49 12.36 -21.09
N ARG A 85 -3.61 11.93 -20.51
CA ARG A 85 -4.65 12.77 -19.90
C ARG A 85 -4.34 13.19 -18.47
N PHE A 86 -3.40 12.52 -17.78
CA PHE A 86 -3.10 12.85 -16.41
C PHE A 86 -2.35 14.19 -16.28
N PRO A 87 -2.74 15.04 -15.33
CA PRO A 87 -2.01 16.26 -15.03
C PRO A 87 -0.65 15.93 -14.37
N PRO A 88 0.27 16.90 -14.24
CA PRO A 88 1.50 16.72 -13.47
C PRO A 88 1.23 16.24 -12.04
N GLY A 89 2.01 15.28 -11.58
CA GLY A 89 1.87 14.61 -10.29
C GLY A 89 1.87 13.09 -10.40
N VAL A 90 1.60 12.41 -9.30
CA VAL A 90 1.47 10.94 -9.25
C VAL A 90 -0.01 10.60 -9.07
N HIS A 91 -0.50 9.69 -9.87
CA HIS A 91 -1.90 9.29 -9.95
C HIS A 91 -1.99 7.77 -10.01
N GLU A 92 -3.06 7.21 -9.51
CA GLU A 92 -3.43 5.81 -9.71
C GLU A 92 -4.15 5.67 -11.05
N ASP A 93 -3.95 4.55 -11.74
CA ASP A 93 -4.66 4.26 -12.98
C ASP A 93 -6.10 3.85 -12.65
N ALA A 94 -7.08 4.49 -13.28
CA ALA A 94 -8.49 4.23 -13.05
C ALA A 94 -8.94 2.79 -13.44
N ASP A 95 -8.18 2.14 -14.31
CA ASP A 95 -8.48 0.78 -14.79
C ASP A 95 -7.74 -0.30 -13.98
N ASN A 96 -6.69 0.08 -13.24
CA ASN A 96 -5.88 -0.82 -12.42
C ASN A 96 -5.22 -0.06 -11.26
N ASP A 97 -5.81 -0.14 -10.08
CA ASP A 97 -5.37 0.56 -8.85
C ASP A 97 -3.91 0.24 -8.47
N SER A 98 -3.40 -0.95 -8.86
CA SER A 98 -2.01 -1.36 -8.64
C SER A 98 -0.99 -0.59 -9.49
N VAL A 99 -1.43 0.16 -10.50
CA VAL A 99 -0.57 0.90 -11.40
C VAL A 99 -0.57 2.38 -11.04
N HIS A 100 0.59 2.90 -10.68
CA HIS A 100 0.79 4.32 -10.43
C HIS A 100 1.45 4.98 -11.62
N VAL A 101 0.95 6.15 -12.00
CA VAL A 101 1.43 6.94 -13.13
C VAL A 101 1.98 8.28 -12.63
N GLY A 102 3.27 8.50 -12.80
CA GLY A 102 3.93 9.77 -12.51
C GLY A 102 4.09 10.62 -13.76
N VAL A 103 3.63 11.85 -13.71
CA VAL A 103 3.76 12.84 -14.80
C VAL A 103 4.62 13.99 -14.30
N PHE A 104 5.75 14.22 -14.96
CA PHE A 104 6.73 15.22 -14.56
C PHE A 104 7.09 16.15 -15.72
N ASP A 105 6.97 17.45 -15.48
CA ASP A 105 7.43 18.46 -16.44
C ASP A 105 8.94 18.72 -16.19
N THR A 106 9.77 18.39 -17.16
CA THR A 106 11.22 18.54 -17.10
C THR A 106 11.71 19.49 -18.22
N SER A 107 13.00 19.89 -18.14
CA SER A 107 13.64 20.65 -19.21
C SER A 107 13.69 19.90 -20.55
N ALA A 108 13.55 18.58 -20.53
CA ALA A 108 13.49 17.72 -21.70
C ALA A 108 12.05 17.52 -22.24
N GLY A 109 11.07 18.18 -21.65
CA GLY A 109 9.66 18.00 -21.94
C GLY A 109 8.93 17.21 -20.86
N ARG A 110 7.70 16.81 -21.14
CA ARG A 110 6.87 16.04 -20.22
C ARG A 110 7.21 14.57 -20.31
N LEU A 111 7.53 14.00 -19.15
CA LEU A 111 7.87 12.59 -18.96
C LEU A 111 6.75 11.89 -18.19
N TYR A 112 6.50 10.65 -18.56
CA TYR A 112 5.53 9.77 -17.92
C TYR A 112 6.25 8.52 -17.46
N PHE A 113 6.03 8.13 -16.22
CA PHE A 113 6.55 6.89 -15.66
C PHE A 113 5.39 6.10 -15.09
N THR A 114 5.39 4.80 -15.31
CA THR A 114 4.40 3.89 -14.73
C THR A 114 5.11 2.86 -13.88
N ILE A 115 4.57 2.59 -12.70
CA ILE A 115 5.03 1.51 -11.83
C ILE A 115 3.87 0.60 -11.49
N ASP A 116 4.08 -0.71 -11.61
CA ASP A 116 3.13 -1.76 -11.25
C ASP A 116 3.52 -2.33 -9.88
N LEU A 117 2.65 -2.19 -8.91
CA LEU A 117 2.82 -2.62 -7.51
C LEU A 117 1.97 -3.85 -7.17
N SER A 118 1.37 -4.52 -8.15
CA SER A 118 0.47 -5.66 -7.96
C SER A 118 1.03 -6.79 -7.07
N ASP A 119 2.35 -7.06 -7.16
CA ASP A 119 2.99 -8.05 -6.30
C ASP A 119 3.07 -7.60 -4.83
N ILE A 120 3.17 -6.28 -4.59
CA ILE A 120 3.18 -5.69 -3.25
C ILE A 120 1.79 -5.77 -2.64
N GLU A 121 0.76 -5.41 -3.39
CA GLU A 121 -0.64 -5.54 -2.97
C GLU A 121 -1.02 -7.00 -2.67
N ALA A 122 -0.58 -7.95 -3.50
CA ALA A 122 -0.80 -9.36 -3.24
C ALA A 122 -0.16 -9.81 -1.91
N LEU A 123 1.01 -9.27 -1.57
CA LEU A 123 1.67 -9.53 -0.29
C LEU A 123 0.89 -8.90 0.88
N GLU A 124 0.35 -7.69 0.71
CA GLU A 124 -0.50 -7.03 1.70
C GLU A 124 -1.77 -7.81 2.02
N VAL A 125 -2.47 -8.26 0.98
CA VAL A 125 -3.66 -9.11 1.14
C VAL A 125 -3.31 -10.37 1.92
N HIS A 126 -2.18 -11.02 1.60
CA HIS A 126 -1.72 -12.19 2.33
C HIS A 126 -1.40 -11.87 3.79
N LEU A 127 -0.71 -10.78 4.05
CA LEU A 127 -0.37 -10.31 5.41
C LEU A 127 -1.64 -10.00 6.22
N SER A 128 -2.62 -9.37 5.63
CA SER A 128 -3.91 -9.06 6.25
C SER A 128 -4.66 -10.33 6.69
N TRP A 129 -4.66 -11.38 5.85
CA TRP A 129 -5.24 -12.67 6.21
C TRP A 129 -4.49 -13.36 7.36
N VAL A 130 -3.16 -13.29 7.37
CA VAL A 130 -2.34 -13.82 8.46
C VAL A 130 -2.64 -13.07 9.77
N LEU A 131 -2.71 -11.73 9.72
CA LEU A 131 -3.06 -10.93 10.90
C LEU A 131 -4.47 -11.26 11.43
N ALA A 132 -5.45 -11.36 10.55
CA ALA A 132 -6.80 -11.76 10.92
C ALA A 132 -6.82 -13.15 11.58
N GLY A 133 -6.08 -14.09 11.04
CA GLY A 133 -5.90 -15.43 11.61
C GLY A 133 -5.31 -15.39 13.03
N VAL A 134 -4.26 -14.60 13.23
CA VAL A 134 -3.63 -14.42 14.56
C VAL A 134 -4.59 -13.82 15.57
N VAL A 135 -5.38 -12.81 15.19
CA VAL A 135 -6.40 -12.20 16.05
C VAL A 135 -7.46 -13.22 16.46
N ILE A 136 -7.96 -14.01 15.49
CA ILE A 136 -8.99 -15.04 15.76
C ILE A 136 -8.44 -16.10 16.72
N VAL A 137 -7.28 -16.67 16.41
CA VAL A 137 -6.64 -17.72 17.23
C VAL A 137 -6.33 -17.19 18.64
N GLY A 138 -5.76 -15.99 18.74
CA GLY A 138 -5.46 -15.36 20.03
C GLY A 138 -6.71 -15.15 20.87
N THR A 139 -7.80 -14.69 20.25
CA THR A 139 -9.10 -14.49 20.92
C THR A 139 -9.68 -15.82 21.42
N LEU A 140 -9.62 -16.87 20.60
CA LEU A 140 -10.11 -18.21 20.98
C LEU A 140 -9.32 -18.79 22.14
N LEU A 141 -7.98 -18.67 22.11
CA LEU A 141 -7.12 -19.13 23.18
C LEU A 141 -7.37 -18.38 24.50
N ALA A 142 -7.51 -17.05 24.43
CA ALA A 142 -7.85 -16.24 25.60
C ALA A 142 -9.22 -16.62 26.18
N GLY A 143 -10.21 -16.89 25.32
CA GLY A 143 -11.52 -17.39 25.75
C GLY A 143 -11.46 -18.76 26.43
N LEU A 144 -10.73 -19.69 25.86
CA LEU A 144 -10.51 -21.04 26.43
C LEU A 144 -9.83 -20.99 27.80
N LEU A 145 -8.74 -20.21 27.91
CA LEU A 145 -8.02 -20.04 29.19
C LEU A 145 -8.87 -19.35 30.26
N GLY A 146 -9.71 -18.41 29.86
CA GLY A 146 -10.64 -17.75 30.79
C GLY A 146 -11.84 -18.62 31.21
N TRP A 147 -12.14 -19.69 30.46
CA TRP A 147 -13.21 -20.63 30.80
C TRP A 147 -12.78 -21.65 31.86
N HIS A 148 -11.51 -22.07 31.88
CA HIS A 148 -10.92 -22.97 32.88
C HIS A 148 -10.56 -22.25 34.17
#